data_6471fbbe9a5f70e4dbc57b1aa7fa4aa9
#
_entry.id   6471fbbe9a5f70e4dbc57b1aa7fa4aa9
#
_cell.length_a   1.000
_cell.length_b   1.000
_cell.length_c   1.000
_cell.angle_alpha   90.00
_cell.angle_beta   90.00
_cell.angle_gamma   90.00
#
_symmetry.space_group_name_H-M   'P 1'
#
loop_
_entity.id
_entity.type
_entity.pdbx_description
1 polymer ?
#
loop_
_entity_poly.entity_id
_entity_poly.type
_entity_poly.pdbx_seq_one_letter_code
_entity_poly.pdbx_strand_id
1 'polypeptide(L)'
;MNSIRSEPRSISAYGPARSTVQGSPLEAEELRRMHGYWNATLFLSAGMIYLRDNPLLREPLRPEHIKRRLLGHWGSDPGMSLTYVHLNRLIKKYDLDVIFIAGPGHGAPAVISNVYLEGTYSEIYSGVSEDADGLRRLFRQFSFPGGIGSHCTPETPGSIHEGGELGYSVSHAYGAAFDNPDLIVTVMVGDGESETGPLATAWHSNKFLNPARDGAVLPVLHLNGYKIANPTILARIPHDELESLFRGYGYEPYFVEGSDPPSMHQAMAATLEHCLREIRHIQQEARKSGSDVKRPRWPIVILRSPKGWTGPKEVDGHKVEGFWRAHQVPLAEMHENPSHLALLVEWLRSYQPEKLFDEEGRLVPELRELAPKGARRMGANPHANGGLLRKALK
;
A
#
# COMPACT_ATOMS: atom_id res chain seq x y z
N MET A 1 27.14 -32.16 -22.56
CA MET A 1 26.40 -32.29 -21.29
C MET A 1 25.63 -30.97 -21.07
N ASN A 2 24.35 -30.97 -21.49
CA ASN A 2 23.48 -29.80 -21.31
C ASN A 2 22.99 -29.83 -19.88
N SER A 3 23.50 -28.90 -19.06
CA SER A 3 22.91 -28.65 -17.73
C SER A 3 21.56 -27.94 -17.94
N ILE A 4 20.50 -28.68 -17.81
CA ILE A 4 19.15 -28.15 -17.64
C ILE A 4 19.20 -27.34 -16.32
N ARG A 5 19.33 -26.02 -16.41
CA ARG A 5 19.05 -25.14 -15.27
C ARG A 5 17.55 -25.27 -15.03
N SER A 6 17.18 -26.09 -14.06
CA SER A 6 15.81 -26.10 -13.57
C SER A 6 15.47 -24.69 -13.08
N GLU A 7 14.47 -24.05 -13.68
CA GLU A 7 13.87 -22.86 -13.11
C GLU A 7 13.58 -23.12 -11.62
N PRO A 8 13.89 -22.18 -10.73
CA PRO A 8 13.57 -22.37 -9.33
C PRO A 8 12.05 -22.58 -9.23
N ARG A 9 11.64 -23.77 -8.78
CA ARG A 9 10.23 -24.07 -8.51
C ARG A 9 9.68 -22.98 -7.63
N SER A 10 8.51 -22.46 -7.97
CA SER A 10 7.78 -21.51 -7.13
C SER A 10 7.77 -22.04 -5.69
N ILE A 11 8.29 -21.28 -4.76
CA ILE A 11 8.33 -21.65 -3.33
C ILE A 11 6.93 -21.60 -2.73
N SER A 12 6.02 -20.89 -3.39
CA SER A 12 4.61 -20.81 -3.01
C SER A 12 3.90 -22.12 -3.28
N ALA A 13 3.20 -22.63 -2.29
CA ALA A 13 2.27 -23.74 -2.43
C ALA A 13 0.97 -23.35 -3.14
N TYR A 14 0.82 -22.08 -3.50
CA TYR A 14 -0.36 -21.58 -4.21
C TYR A 14 -0.44 -22.17 -5.60
N GLY A 15 -1.65 -22.56 -5.97
CA GLY A 15 -2.03 -22.83 -7.34
C GLY A 15 -2.08 -21.58 -8.22
N PRO A 16 -2.77 -21.63 -9.37
CA PRO A 16 -2.99 -20.45 -10.21
C PRO A 16 -3.61 -19.28 -9.44
N ALA A 17 -3.30 -18.05 -9.88
CA ALA A 17 -3.89 -16.86 -9.32
C ALA A 17 -5.43 -16.87 -9.43
N ARG A 18 -6.11 -16.41 -8.40
CA ARG A 18 -7.58 -16.38 -8.32
C ARG A 18 -8.13 -15.09 -7.75
N SER A 19 -9.38 -14.82 -8.07
CA SER A 19 -10.18 -13.78 -7.41
C SER A 19 -11.47 -14.42 -6.89
N THR A 20 -11.75 -14.27 -5.60
CA THR A 20 -12.95 -14.86 -4.99
C THR A 20 -14.21 -14.13 -5.45
N VAL A 21 -14.16 -12.79 -5.48
CA VAL A 21 -15.25 -11.97 -5.94
C VAL A 21 -15.11 -11.72 -7.43
N GLN A 22 -16.12 -12.10 -8.19
CA GLN A 22 -16.15 -11.89 -9.64
C GLN A 22 -16.78 -10.54 -9.98
N GLY A 23 -16.38 -9.97 -11.11
CA GLY A 23 -16.95 -8.75 -11.65
C GLY A 23 -15.90 -7.78 -12.18
N SER A 24 -16.37 -6.84 -12.99
CA SER A 24 -15.56 -5.77 -13.60
C SER A 24 -16.26 -4.43 -13.38
N PRO A 25 -16.27 -3.91 -12.14
CA PRO A 25 -17.08 -2.74 -11.79
C PRO A 25 -16.51 -1.41 -12.29
N LEU A 26 -15.28 -1.41 -12.81
CA LEU A 26 -14.65 -0.21 -13.34
C LEU A 26 -14.92 -0.12 -14.85
N GLU A 27 -15.55 0.97 -15.27
CA GLU A 27 -15.64 1.34 -16.68
C GLU A 27 -14.25 1.65 -17.23
N ALA A 28 -14.09 1.57 -18.56
CA ALA A 28 -12.77 1.69 -19.19
C ALA A 28 -12.05 3.00 -18.82
N GLU A 29 -12.78 4.10 -18.75
CA GLU A 29 -12.22 5.41 -18.40
C GLU A 29 -11.87 5.51 -16.91
N GLU A 30 -12.71 4.97 -16.02
CA GLU A 30 -12.39 4.89 -14.58
C GLU A 30 -11.14 4.03 -14.34
N LEU A 31 -11.05 2.88 -15.01
CA LEU A 31 -9.88 2.00 -14.95
C LEU A 31 -8.62 2.72 -15.43
N ARG A 32 -8.69 3.42 -16.57
CA ARG A 32 -7.56 4.19 -17.11
C ARG A 32 -7.06 5.24 -16.11
N ARG A 33 -7.99 6.01 -15.53
CA ARG A 33 -7.67 7.06 -14.55
C ARG A 33 -7.09 6.47 -13.26
N MET A 34 -7.68 5.40 -12.73
CA MET A 34 -7.18 4.72 -11.52
C MET A 34 -5.79 4.15 -11.74
N HIS A 35 -5.55 3.54 -12.90
CA HIS A 35 -4.22 3.03 -13.28
C HIS A 35 -3.22 4.18 -13.41
N GLY A 36 -3.61 5.31 -14.00
CA GLY A 36 -2.78 6.51 -14.08
C GLY A 36 -2.41 7.06 -12.68
N TYR A 37 -3.38 7.16 -11.78
CA TYR A 37 -3.13 7.60 -10.41
C TYR A 37 -2.18 6.63 -9.66
N TRP A 38 -2.41 5.33 -9.80
CA TRP A 38 -1.52 4.32 -9.25
C TRP A 38 -0.09 4.43 -9.80
N ASN A 39 0.07 4.62 -11.12
CA ASN A 39 1.38 4.86 -11.73
C ASN A 39 2.04 6.13 -11.18
N ALA A 40 1.28 7.20 -10.93
CA ALA A 40 1.82 8.41 -10.29
C ALA A 40 2.37 8.10 -8.90
N THR A 41 1.65 7.34 -8.07
CA THR A 41 2.16 6.94 -6.74
C THR A 41 3.42 6.09 -6.83
N LEU A 42 3.48 5.16 -7.78
CA LEU A 42 4.66 4.30 -8.00
C LEU A 42 5.87 5.08 -8.49
N PHE A 43 5.65 6.01 -9.43
CA PHE A 43 6.70 6.92 -9.90
C PHE A 43 7.29 7.75 -8.76
N LEU A 44 6.42 8.34 -7.91
CA LEU A 44 6.88 9.10 -6.75
C LEU A 44 7.59 8.22 -5.72
N SER A 45 7.12 7.00 -5.49
CA SER A 45 7.75 6.04 -4.58
C SER A 45 9.16 5.69 -5.03
N ALA A 46 9.34 5.34 -6.30
CA ALA A 46 10.65 5.09 -6.87
C ALA A 46 11.52 6.37 -6.87
N GLY A 47 10.93 7.53 -7.21
CA GLY A 47 11.60 8.83 -7.14
C GLY A 47 12.14 9.15 -5.75
N MET A 48 11.37 8.90 -4.68
CA MET A 48 11.83 9.08 -3.30
C MET A 48 13.02 8.19 -2.95
N ILE A 49 13.07 6.98 -3.48
CA ILE A 49 14.19 6.06 -3.25
C ILE A 49 15.45 6.53 -3.96
N TYR A 50 15.33 6.94 -5.23
CA TYR A 50 16.47 7.11 -6.12
C TYR A 50 16.87 8.56 -6.39
N LEU A 51 15.89 9.45 -6.61
CA LEU A 51 16.17 10.77 -7.20
C LEU A 51 16.46 11.84 -6.13
N ARG A 52 17.43 12.69 -6.44
CA ARG A 52 17.68 13.94 -5.70
C ARG A 52 17.41 15.18 -6.54
N ASP A 53 17.39 15.02 -7.88
CA ASP A 53 17.13 16.09 -8.84
C ASP A 53 16.43 15.53 -10.09
N ASN A 54 16.03 16.41 -11.03
CA ASN A 54 15.30 16.03 -12.24
C ASN A 54 14.06 15.15 -11.95
N PRO A 55 13.16 15.59 -11.04
CA PRO A 55 12.11 14.73 -10.48
C PRO A 55 11.09 14.21 -11.49
N LEU A 56 11.00 14.83 -12.68
CA LEU A 56 10.07 14.46 -13.76
C LEU A 56 10.78 13.96 -15.02
N LEU A 57 12.08 13.67 -14.95
CA LEU A 57 12.88 13.17 -16.08
C LEU A 57 12.82 14.06 -17.32
N ARG A 58 12.73 15.39 -17.13
CA ARG A 58 12.65 16.37 -18.22
C ARG A 58 13.93 16.50 -19.02
N GLU A 59 15.04 16.12 -18.44
CA GLU A 59 16.33 15.98 -19.11
C GLU A 59 16.84 14.53 -18.96
N PRO A 60 17.83 14.10 -19.74
CA PRO A 60 18.44 12.78 -19.57
C PRO A 60 18.94 12.59 -18.14
N LEU A 61 18.60 11.45 -17.54
CA LEU A 61 19.03 11.13 -16.19
C LEU A 61 20.55 10.90 -16.15
N ARG A 62 21.21 11.52 -15.20
CA ARG A 62 22.67 11.43 -15.00
C ARG A 62 22.96 11.00 -13.54
N PRO A 63 24.14 10.45 -13.24
CA PRO A 63 24.49 10.05 -11.88
C PRO A 63 24.31 11.17 -10.84
N GLU A 64 24.54 12.45 -11.20
CA GLU A 64 24.38 13.60 -10.33
C GLU A 64 22.94 13.81 -9.88
N HIS A 65 21.95 13.30 -10.62
CA HIS A 65 20.53 13.35 -10.27
C HIS A 65 20.15 12.28 -9.25
N ILE A 66 21.03 11.32 -8.99
CA ILE A 66 20.77 10.19 -8.11
C ILE A 66 21.34 10.46 -6.71
N LYS A 67 20.65 9.99 -5.69
CA LYS A 67 21.15 9.99 -4.31
C LYS A 67 22.40 9.12 -4.19
N ARG A 68 23.39 9.57 -3.42
CA ARG A 68 24.55 8.73 -3.10
C ARG A 68 24.24 7.60 -2.14
N ARG A 69 23.31 7.82 -1.22
CA ARG A 69 22.79 6.82 -0.31
C ARG A 69 21.36 6.51 -0.68
N LEU A 70 21.13 5.32 -1.22
CA LEU A 70 19.81 4.82 -1.58
C LEU A 70 19.19 4.13 -0.36
N LEU A 71 18.00 4.57 0.03
CA LEU A 71 17.22 3.96 1.11
C LEU A 71 15.74 3.97 0.74
N GLY A 72 15.09 2.86 1.01
CA GLY A 72 13.67 2.63 0.80
C GLY A 72 13.39 1.15 0.56
N HIS A 73 12.13 0.80 0.50
CA HIS A 73 11.70 -0.60 0.38
C HIS A 73 10.62 -0.71 -0.68
N TRP A 74 11.07 -1.00 -1.91
CA TRP A 74 10.16 -1.12 -3.06
C TRP A 74 9.20 -2.30 -2.96
N GLY A 75 9.61 -3.37 -2.24
CA GLY A 75 8.95 -4.67 -2.28
C GLY A 75 7.45 -4.70 -1.99
N SER A 76 6.98 -3.81 -1.10
CA SER A 76 5.56 -3.73 -0.70
C SER A 76 4.81 -2.55 -1.31
N ASP A 77 5.52 -1.56 -1.85
CA ASP A 77 4.93 -0.30 -2.32
C ASP A 77 3.80 -0.48 -3.34
N PRO A 78 3.93 -1.33 -4.37
CA PRO A 78 2.88 -1.44 -5.38
C PRO A 78 1.55 -1.97 -4.84
N GLY A 79 1.57 -2.98 -3.98
CA GLY A 79 0.35 -3.51 -3.37
C GLY A 79 -0.27 -2.56 -2.36
N MET A 80 0.55 -1.82 -1.59
CA MET A 80 0.07 -0.79 -0.68
C MET A 80 -0.59 0.36 -1.44
N SER A 81 0.05 0.88 -2.48
CA SER A 81 -0.52 1.92 -3.32
C SER A 81 -1.80 1.47 -4.03
N LEU A 82 -1.85 0.23 -4.54
CA LEU A 82 -3.07 -0.32 -5.14
C LEU A 82 -4.23 -0.25 -4.14
N THR A 83 -4.00 -0.71 -2.91
CA THR A 83 -5.02 -0.70 -1.87
C THR A 83 -5.46 0.72 -1.54
N TYR A 84 -4.53 1.66 -1.35
CA TYR A 84 -4.82 3.05 -1.02
C TYR A 84 -5.67 3.74 -2.10
N VAL A 85 -5.30 3.58 -3.36
CA VAL A 85 -6.03 4.14 -4.52
C VAL A 85 -7.46 3.61 -4.59
N HIS A 86 -7.66 2.33 -4.35
CA HIS A 86 -9.01 1.74 -4.34
C HIS A 86 -9.83 2.16 -3.12
N LEU A 87 -9.20 2.42 -1.97
CA LEU A 87 -9.88 3.03 -0.82
C LEU A 87 -10.32 4.46 -1.13
N ASN A 88 -9.50 5.27 -1.79
CA ASN A 88 -9.89 6.61 -2.26
C ASN A 88 -11.16 6.55 -3.13
N ARG A 89 -11.23 5.58 -4.04
CA ARG A 89 -12.44 5.34 -4.85
C ARG A 89 -13.67 5.05 -3.99
N LEU A 90 -13.55 4.16 -3.01
CA LEU A 90 -14.66 3.81 -2.13
C LEU A 90 -15.09 5.00 -1.27
N ILE A 91 -14.14 5.72 -0.69
CA ILE A 91 -14.40 6.92 0.12
C ILE A 91 -15.25 7.90 -0.69
N LYS A 92 -14.84 8.20 -1.91
CA LYS A 92 -15.57 9.13 -2.78
C LYS A 92 -16.95 8.62 -3.20
N LYS A 93 -17.04 7.33 -3.54
CA LYS A 93 -18.31 6.73 -4.03
C LYS A 93 -19.38 6.66 -2.95
N TYR A 94 -18.98 6.45 -1.70
CA TYR A 94 -19.89 6.12 -0.59
C TYR A 94 -19.81 7.08 0.58
N ASP A 95 -19.06 8.17 0.48
CA ASP A 95 -18.79 9.18 1.51
C ASP A 95 -18.33 8.56 2.84
N LEU A 96 -17.30 7.70 2.77
CA LEU A 96 -16.83 6.94 3.92
C LEU A 96 -15.86 7.73 4.77
N ASP A 97 -15.82 7.36 6.05
CA ASP A 97 -14.78 7.74 7.00
C ASP A 97 -13.79 6.57 7.11
N VAL A 98 -12.58 6.75 6.57
CA VAL A 98 -11.58 5.69 6.50
C VAL A 98 -10.24 6.21 6.95
N ILE A 99 -9.52 5.41 7.74
CA ILE A 99 -8.09 5.58 7.97
C ILE A 99 -7.31 4.36 7.46
N PHE A 100 -6.06 4.58 7.08
CA PHE A 100 -5.16 3.56 6.56
C PHE A 100 -3.97 3.34 7.49
N ILE A 101 -3.75 2.09 7.89
CA ILE A 101 -2.60 1.69 8.71
C ILE A 101 -1.66 0.85 7.86
N ALA A 102 -0.42 1.29 7.74
CA ALA A 102 0.63 0.58 7.05
C ALA A 102 1.42 -0.31 8.02
N GLY A 103 1.02 -1.57 8.18
CA GLY A 103 1.75 -2.54 8.99
C GLY A 103 3.18 -2.74 8.51
N PRO A 104 3.42 -3.05 7.20
CA PRO A 104 4.77 -3.01 6.66
C PRO A 104 5.21 -1.55 6.46
N GLY A 105 5.46 -0.85 7.58
CA GLY A 105 5.75 0.59 7.58
C GLY A 105 6.98 0.99 6.77
N HIS A 106 7.86 0.04 6.46
CA HIS A 106 8.96 0.25 5.51
C HIS A 106 8.48 0.58 4.08
N GLY A 107 7.22 0.30 3.73
CA GLY A 107 6.57 0.80 2.52
C GLY A 107 6.10 2.26 2.62
N ALA A 108 6.78 3.08 3.43
CA ALA A 108 6.48 4.51 3.56
C ALA A 108 6.44 5.27 2.23
N PRO A 109 7.26 4.97 1.20
CA PRO A 109 7.15 5.66 -0.07
C PRO A 109 5.75 5.58 -0.68
N ALA A 110 5.09 4.43 -0.59
CA ALA A 110 3.71 4.27 -1.07
C ALA A 110 2.72 5.17 -0.34
N VAL A 111 2.80 5.22 1.00
CA VAL A 111 1.90 6.07 1.82
C VAL A 111 2.18 7.54 1.57
N ILE A 112 3.45 7.97 1.61
CA ILE A 112 3.86 9.36 1.41
C ILE A 112 3.45 9.85 0.01
N SER A 113 3.62 9.02 -1.03
CA SER A 113 3.20 9.34 -2.39
C SER A 113 1.69 9.62 -2.47
N ASN A 114 0.87 8.77 -1.87
CA ASN A 114 -0.58 8.94 -1.85
C ASN A 114 -0.97 10.20 -1.07
N VAL A 115 -0.40 10.40 0.11
CA VAL A 115 -0.66 11.57 0.98
C VAL A 115 -0.20 12.88 0.31
N TYR A 116 0.88 12.85 -0.47
CA TYR A 116 1.31 13.98 -1.28
C TYR A 116 0.33 14.27 -2.42
N LEU A 117 -0.07 13.26 -3.19
CA LEU A 117 -0.98 13.44 -4.33
C LEU A 117 -2.40 13.84 -3.92
N GLU A 118 -2.85 13.52 -2.71
CA GLU A 118 -4.12 14.01 -2.18
C GLU A 118 -4.01 15.44 -1.58
N GLY A 119 -2.81 16.00 -1.50
CA GLY A 119 -2.53 17.36 -1.03
C GLY A 119 -2.25 17.49 0.47
N THR A 120 -2.53 16.47 1.28
CA THR A 120 -2.36 16.55 2.74
C THR A 120 -0.90 16.78 3.14
N TYR A 121 0.04 16.14 2.45
CA TYR A 121 1.46 16.31 2.76
C TYR A 121 1.90 17.79 2.68
N SER A 122 1.52 18.48 1.60
CA SER A 122 1.88 19.88 1.37
C SER A 122 1.16 20.84 2.31
N GLU A 123 -0.03 20.50 2.79
CA GLU A 123 -0.75 21.26 3.82
C GLU A 123 -0.02 21.22 5.17
N ILE A 124 0.53 20.06 5.56
CA ILE A 124 1.27 19.88 6.82
C ILE A 124 2.71 20.41 6.68
N TYR A 125 3.37 20.07 5.59
CA TYR A 125 4.76 20.41 5.29
C TYR A 125 4.81 21.44 4.15
N SER A 126 4.44 22.68 4.44
CA SER A 126 4.29 23.76 3.45
C SER A 126 5.55 24.08 2.65
N GLY A 127 6.72 23.63 3.10
CA GLY A 127 7.97 23.69 2.34
C GLY A 127 8.04 22.73 1.14
N VAL A 128 7.07 21.82 1.00
CA VAL A 128 6.97 20.82 -0.08
C VAL A 128 5.68 21.08 -0.85
N SER A 129 5.77 21.95 -1.85
CA SER A 129 4.63 22.34 -2.71
C SER A 129 4.23 21.21 -3.67
N GLU A 130 3.01 21.30 -4.21
CA GLU A 130 2.53 20.34 -5.22
C GLU A 130 2.95 20.80 -6.63
N ASP A 131 4.28 20.79 -6.89
CA ASP A 131 4.91 21.19 -8.14
C ASP A 131 6.29 20.52 -8.29
N ALA A 132 7.01 20.81 -9.38
CA ALA A 132 8.34 20.24 -9.64
C ALA A 132 9.37 20.56 -8.55
N ASP A 133 9.31 21.74 -7.91
CA ASP A 133 10.20 22.10 -6.81
C ASP A 133 9.84 21.35 -5.53
N GLY A 134 8.55 21.20 -5.24
CA GLY A 134 8.08 20.39 -4.14
C GLY A 134 8.44 18.91 -4.31
N LEU A 135 8.28 18.34 -5.51
CA LEU A 135 8.72 16.98 -5.82
C LEU A 135 10.23 16.80 -5.59
N ARG A 136 11.04 17.78 -6.05
CA ARG A 136 12.49 17.76 -5.80
C ARG A 136 12.81 17.77 -4.31
N ARG A 137 12.11 18.58 -3.52
CA ARG A 137 12.29 18.63 -2.06
C ARG A 137 11.83 17.34 -1.39
N LEU A 138 10.67 16.80 -1.78
CA LEU A 138 10.15 15.53 -1.28
C LEU A 138 11.15 14.41 -1.49
N PHE A 139 11.69 14.29 -2.70
CA PHE A 139 12.67 13.25 -3.01
C PHE A 139 13.97 13.44 -2.22
N ARG A 140 14.50 14.68 -2.13
CA ARG A 140 15.73 14.96 -1.38
C ARG A 140 15.63 14.64 0.09
N GLN A 141 14.52 14.97 0.72
CA GLN A 141 14.35 14.84 2.17
C GLN A 141 13.98 13.42 2.61
N PHE A 142 13.42 12.59 1.71
CA PHE A 142 13.04 11.24 2.07
C PHE A 142 14.26 10.44 2.53
N SER A 143 14.17 9.87 3.74
CA SER A 143 15.23 9.08 4.36
C SER A 143 16.56 9.83 4.52
N PHE A 144 16.49 11.15 4.71
CA PHE A 144 17.64 12.02 4.93
C PHE A 144 17.52 12.71 6.31
N PRO A 145 18.64 12.97 7.01
CA PRO A 145 18.61 13.66 8.31
C PRO A 145 17.83 14.98 8.25
N GLY A 146 16.88 15.16 9.15
CA GLY A 146 16.00 16.34 9.20
C GLY A 146 14.81 16.31 8.24
N GLY A 147 14.70 15.26 7.41
CA GLY A 147 13.53 15.03 6.57
C GLY A 147 12.62 13.94 7.14
N ILE A 148 11.70 13.44 6.29
CA ILE A 148 10.82 12.34 6.65
C ILE A 148 11.56 11.01 6.62
N GLY A 149 11.24 10.11 7.57
CA GLY A 149 11.85 8.80 7.68
C GLY A 149 11.51 7.84 6.54
N SER A 150 12.28 6.77 6.41
CA SER A 150 12.05 5.69 5.43
C SER A 150 10.90 4.74 5.81
N HIS A 151 10.37 4.86 7.01
CA HIS A 151 9.24 4.10 7.53
C HIS A 151 8.10 5.04 7.89
N CYS A 152 6.85 4.55 7.83
CA CYS A 152 5.71 5.30 8.33
C CYS A 152 5.88 5.52 9.84
N THR A 153 5.78 6.78 10.25
CA THR A 153 5.89 7.22 11.63
C THR A 153 4.72 8.18 11.92
N PRO A 154 4.54 8.63 13.16
CA PRO A 154 3.55 9.67 13.48
C PRO A 154 3.71 10.98 12.68
N GLU A 155 4.91 11.26 12.13
CA GLU A 155 5.17 12.38 11.23
C GLU A 155 4.61 12.18 9.82
N THR A 156 4.32 10.94 9.43
CA THR A 156 3.63 10.64 8.17
C THR A 156 2.15 11.03 8.32
N PRO A 157 1.64 12.02 7.57
CA PRO A 157 0.26 12.45 7.71
C PRO A 157 -0.73 11.28 7.60
N GLY A 158 -1.67 11.19 8.55
CA GLY A 158 -2.65 10.11 8.62
C GLY A 158 -2.16 8.81 9.27
N SER A 159 -0.87 8.69 9.59
CA SER A 159 -0.37 7.51 10.31
C SER A 159 -0.63 7.62 11.81
N ILE A 160 -1.19 6.55 12.39
CA ILE A 160 -1.32 6.36 13.84
C ILE A 160 -0.41 5.24 14.34
N HIS A 161 0.44 4.70 13.47
CA HIS A 161 1.25 3.51 13.72
C HIS A 161 2.72 3.81 13.46
N GLU A 162 3.58 3.36 14.37
CA GLU A 162 5.02 3.35 14.19
C GLU A 162 5.41 2.09 13.39
N GLY A 163 5.61 2.28 12.09
CA GLY A 163 5.79 1.19 11.16
C GLY A 163 7.16 0.51 11.18
N GLY A 164 8.09 0.99 12.00
CA GLY A 164 9.38 0.35 12.26
C GLY A 164 9.26 -0.88 13.17
N GLU A 165 8.22 -0.92 14.01
CA GLU A 165 7.93 -2.04 14.89
C GLU A 165 6.84 -2.93 14.30
N LEU A 166 7.22 -4.09 13.78
CA LEU A 166 6.28 -5.03 13.17
C LEU A 166 5.47 -5.80 14.22
N GLY A 167 4.20 -6.05 13.90
CA GLY A 167 3.32 -6.92 14.68
C GLY A 167 2.21 -6.23 15.47
N TYR A 168 2.17 -4.91 15.49
CA TYR A 168 1.19 -4.14 16.29
C TYR A 168 0.08 -3.49 15.45
N SER A 169 0.20 -3.50 14.13
CA SER A 169 -0.71 -2.79 13.22
C SER A 169 -2.18 -3.18 13.39
N VAL A 170 -2.47 -4.48 13.51
CA VAL A 170 -3.83 -4.99 13.71
C VAL A 170 -4.40 -4.56 15.06
N SER A 171 -3.60 -4.60 16.12
CA SER A 171 -4.04 -4.12 17.46
C SER A 171 -4.36 -2.63 17.44
N HIS A 172 -3.54 -1.81 16.76
CA HIS A 172 -3.81 -0.38 16.58
C HIS A 172 -5.10 -0.15 15.77
N ALA A 173 -5.33 -0.97 14.73
CA ALA A 173 -6.54 -0.87 13.93
C ALA A 173 -7.80 -1.11 14.75
N TYR A 174 -7.82 -2.15 15.58
CA TYR A 174 -8.95 -2.43 16.45
C TYR A 174 -9.11 -1.37 17.54
N GLY A 175 -8.00 -0.86 18.11
CA GLY A 175 -8.04 0.24 19.05
C GLY A 175 -8.66 1.52 18.47
N ALA A 176 -8.35 1.83 17.24
CA ALA A 176 -8.92 3.00 16.53
C ALA A 176 -10.40 2.82 16.18
N ALA A 177 -10.87 1.59 15.99
CA ALA A 177 -12.26 1.30 15.63
C ALA A 177 -13.22 1.35 16.85
N PHE A 178 -12.73 1.16 18.08
CA PHE A 178 -13.57 1.19 19.27
C PHE A 178 -14.25 2.56 19.44
N ASP A 179 -15.55 2.54 19.77
CA ASP A 179 -16.38 3.72 19.99
C ASP A 179 -16.50 4.69 18.79
N ASN A 180 -16.11 4.26 17.59
CA ASN A 180 -16.20 5.05 16.35
C ASN A 180 -17.09 4.32 15.33
N PRO A 181 -18.42 4.32 15.46
CA PRO A 181 -19.33 3.43 14.74
C PRO A 181 -19.35 3.59 13.22
N ASP A 182 -18.91 4.74 12.71
CA ASP A 182 -18.91 5.02 11.27
C ASP A 182 -17.52 4.91 10.64
N LEU A 183 -16.48 4.72 11.46
CA LEU A 183 -15.10 4.60 11.00
C LEU A 183 -14.82 3.20 10.45
N ILE A 184 -14.18 3.15 9.29
CA ILE A 184 -13.56 1.94 8.74
C ILE A 184 -12.04 2.09 8.85
N VAL A 185 -11.40 1.20 9.58
CA VAL A 185 -9.94 1.14 9.68
C VAL A 185 -9.43 0.07 8.75
N THR A 186 -8.81 0.47 7.65
CA THR A 186 -8.11 -0.49 6.78
C THR A 186 -6.67 -0.64 7.24
N VAL A 187 -6.27 -1.87 7.53
CA VAL A 187 -4.90 -2.18 7.93
C VAL A 187 -4.25 -3.11 6.92
N MET A 188 -3.19 -2.62 6.28
CA MET A 188 -2.31 -3.46 5.46
C MET A 188 -1.40 -4.25 6.39
N VAL A 189 -1.38 -5.57 6.24
CA VAL A 189 -0.52 -6.47 7.00
C VAL A 189 0.44 -7.15 6.04
N GLY A 190 1.74 -7.03 6.29
CA GLY A 190 2.74 -7.80 5.55
C GLY A 190 2.71 -9.27 5.93
N ASP A 191 2.95 -10.15 4.98
CA ASP A 191 3.02 -11.59 5.23
C ASP A 191 4.16 -11.95 6.19
N GLY A 192 5.30 -11.24 6.11
CA GLY A 192 6.38 -11.38 7.08
C GLY A 192 6.03 -10.81 8.46
N GLU A 193 5.27 -9.73 8.51
CA GLU A 193 4.75 -9.15 9.76
C GLU A 193 3.79 -10.12 10.46
N SER A 194 2.97 -10.83 9.68
CA SER A 194 1.97 -11.77 10.20
C SER A 194 2.58 -12.96 10.97
N GLU A 195 3.87 -13.20 10.81
CA GLU A 195 4.62 -14.24 11.54
C GLU A 195 5.12 -13.78 12.92
N THR A 196 5.01 -12.49 13.25
CA THR A 196 5.41 -11.99 14.57
C THR A 196 4.43 -12.46 15.65
N GLY A 197 4.94 -12.72 16.85
CA GLY A 197 4.10 -13.16 17.97
C GLY A 197 2.95 -12.21 18.29
N PRO A 198 3.17 -10.88 18.39
CA PRO A 198 2.11 -9.93 18.64
C PRO A 198 1.01 -9.97 17.57
N LEU A 199 1.36 -10.02 16.27
CA LEU A 199 0.36 -10.01 15.22
C LEU A 199 -0.39 -11.34 15.12
N ALA A 200 0.28 -12.47 15.30
CA ALA A 200 -0.36 -13.77 15.32
C ALA A 200 -1.47 -13.84 16.40
N THR A 201 -1.28 -13.16 17.52
CA THR A 201 -2.29 -13.04 18.57
C THR A 201 -3.35 -11.98 18.24
N ALA A 202 -2.96 -10.88 17.58
CA ALA A 202 -3.85 -9.76 17.28
C ALA A 202 -5.00 -10.11 16.32
N TRP A 203 -4.87 -11.16 15.50
CA TRP A 203 -5.98 -11.67 14.68
C TRP A 203 -7.23 -12.00 15.47
N HIS A 204 -7.11 -12.28 16.77
CA HIS A 204 -8.25 -12.53 17.66
C HIS A 204 -8.99 -11.26 18.08
N SER A 205 -8.48 -10.07 17.81
CA SER A 205 -9.06 -8.79 18.27
C SER A 205 -10.46 -8.51 17.71
N ASN A 206 -10.82 -9.12 16.58
CA ASN A 206 -12.18 -9.05 16.03
C ASN A 206 -13.26 -9.54 17.00
N LYS A 207 -12.89 -10.33 18.02
CA LYS A 207 -13.81 -10.87 19.02
C LYS A 207 -14.22 -9.86 20.09
N PHE A 208 -13.49 -8.74 20.18
CA PHE A 208 -13.80 -7.66 21.11
C PHE A 208 -14.64 -6.54 20.48
N LEU A 209 -14.69 -6.50 19.12
CA LEU A 209 -15.42 -5.48 18.39
C LEU A 209 -16.92 -5.69 18.51
N ASN A 210 -17.66 -4.67 18.95
CA ASN A 210 -19.11 -4.66 18.99
C ASN A 210 -19.67 -3.99 17.72
N PRO A 211 -20.24 -4.73 16.77
CA PRO A 211 -20.66 -4.16 15.49
C PRO A 211 -21.82 -3.15 15.59
N ALA A 212 -22.47 -3.05 16.74
CA ALA A 212 -23.53 -2.07 16.96
C ALA A 212 -22.99 -0.68 17.35
N ARG A 213 -21.82 -0.62 18.02
CA ARG A 213 -21.29 0.61 18.63
C ARG A 213 -19.92 1.00 18.10
N ASP A 214 -19.14 0.02 17.64
CA ASP A 214 -17.80 0.24 17.15
C ASP A 214 -17.79 0.40 15.63
N GLY A 215 -16.67 0.89 15.12
CA GLY A 215 -16.38 0.90 13.69
C GLY A 215 -16.13 -0.50 13.13
N ALA A 216 -15.47 -0.55 11.99
CA ALA A 216 -15.06 -1.81 11.40
C ALA A 216 -13.55 -1.80 11.09
N VAL A 217 -12.93 -2.97 11.18
CA VAL A 217 -11.56 -3.17 10.72
C VAL A 217 -11.60 -4.05 9.47
N LEU A 218 -10.98 -3.59 8.39
CA LEU A 218 -10.79 -4.33 7.15
C LEU A 218 -9.30 -4.64 6.98
N PRO A 219 -8.83 -5.82 7.42
CA PRO A 219 -7.46 -6.21 7.15
C PRO A 219 -7.24 -6.55 5.68
N VAL A 220 -6.07 -6.17 5.16
CA VAL A 220 -5.56 -6.58 3.84
C VAL A 220 -4.23 -7.26 4.06
N LEU A 221 -4.20 -8.58 3.98
CA LEU A 221 -2.94 -9.33 4.01
C LEU A 221 -2.24 -9.21 2.67
N HIS A 222 -1.09 -8.54 2.63
CA HIS A 222 -0.26 -8.43 1.44
C HIS A 222 0.69 -9.62 1.36
N LEU A 223 0.28 -10.62 0.63
CA LEU A 223 0.98 -11.89 0.47
C LEU A 223 1.90 -11.81 -0.76
N ASN A 224 3.06 -11.19 -0.60
CA ASN A 224 4.06 -11.09 -1.66
C ASN A 224 5.09 -12.23 -1.64
N GLY A 225 5.08 -13.06 -0.60
CA GLY A 225 5.79 -14.34 -0.52
C GLY A 225 7.15 -14.29 0.18
N TYR A 226 7.70 -13.12 0.45
CA TYR A 226 9.06 -13.01 0.99
C TYR A 226 9.19 -11.96 2.10
N LYS A 227 9.98 -12.32 3.11
CA LYS A 227 10.61 -11.40 4.06
C LYS A 227 11.82 -10.71 3.41
N ILE A 228 12.78 -10.27 4.22
CA ILE A 228 14.03 -9.62 3.74
C ILE A 228 14.78 -10.53 2.76
N ALA A 229 14.99 -11.80 3.14
CA ALA A 229 15.76 -12.75 2.34
C ALA A 229 15.13 -14.15 2.25
N ASN A 230 14.05 -14.40 3.01
CA ASN A 230 13.44 -15.72 3.13
C ASN A 230 11.97 -15.70 2.75
N PRO A 231 11.43 -16.81 2.22
CA PRO A 231 10.00 -17.00 2.04
C PRO A 231 9.25 -16.90 3.36
N THR A 232 8.02 -16.41 3.29
CA THR A 232 7.12 -16.37 4.44
C THR A 232 6.41 -17.72 4.65
N ILE A 233 5.93 -17.98 5.87
CA ILE A 233 5.18 -19.19 6.20
C ILE A 233 3.88 -19.23 5.39
N LEU A 234 3.14 -18.11 5.35
CA LEU A 234 1.86 -18.02 4.65
C LEU A 234 1.99 -18.23 3.13
N ALA A 235 3.17 -17.97 2.54
CA ALA A 235 3.44 -18.27 1.14
C ALA A 235 3.73 -19.75 0.88
N ARG A 236 3.84 -20.58 1.91
CA ARG A 236 4.16 -22.01 1.81
C ARG A 236 2.97 -22.92 2.00
N ILE A 237 1.85 -22.40 2.47
CA ILE A 237 0.62 -23.17 2.70
C ILE A 237 -0.35 -23.01 1.52
N PRO A 238 -1.13 -24.05 1.18
CA PRO A 238 -2.10 -24.00 0.09
C PRO A 238 -3.29 -23.11 0.43
N HIS A 239 -4.09 -22.77 -0.56
CA HIS A 239 -5.25 -21.88 -0.42
C HIS A 239 -6.26 -22.35 0.62
N ASP A 240 -6.58 -23.62 0.65
CA ASP A 240 -7.57 -24.22 1.57
C ASP A 240 -7.10 -24.16 3.03
N GLU A 241 -5.81 -24.35 3.27
CA GLU A 241 -5.22 -24.20 4.59
C GLU A 241 -5.25 -22.72 5.03
N LEU A 242 -4.90 -21.79 4.14
CA LEU A 242 -4.94 -20.35 4.42
C LEU A 242 -6.38 -19.87 4.69
N GLU A 243 -7.35 -20.33 3.91
CA GLU A 243 -8.78 -20.07 4.17
C GLU A 243 -9.21 -20.59 5.55
N SER A 244 -8.85 -21.84 5.86
CA SER A 244 -9.18 -22.46 7.13
C SER A 244 -8.57 -21.72 8.31
N LEU A 245 -7.34 -21.23 8.17
CA LEU A 245 -6.65 -20.42 9.18
C LEU A 245 -7.42 -19.13 9.47
N PHE A 246 -7.75 -18.34 8.45
CA PHE A 246 -8.45 -17.07 8.65
C PHE A 246 -9.91 -17.27 9.09
N ARG A 247 -10.60 -18.30 8.62
CA ARG A 247 -11.92 -18.67 9.13
C ARG A 247 -11.86 -19.07 10.60
N GLY A 248 -10.82 -19.75 11.04
CA GLY A 248 -10.57 -20.06 12.44
C GLY A 248 -10.35 -18.83 13.32
N TYR A 249 -9.71 -17.80 12.78
CA TYR A 249 -9.60 -16.50 13.44
C TYR A 249 -10.92 -15.72 13.49
N GLY A 250 -11.92 -16.07 12.68
CA GLY A 250 -13.22 -15.40 12.63
C GLY A 250 -13.36 -14.39 11.50
N TYR A 251 -12.58 -14.58 10.43
CA TYR A 251 -12.69 -13.81 9.19
C TYR A 251 -13.30 -14.63 8.05
N GLU A 252 -13.83 -13.93 7.04
CA GLU A 252 -14.14 -14.50 5.73
C GLU A 252 -13.13 -13.97 4.73
N PRO A 253 -12.22 -14.83 4.19
CA PRO A 253 -11.16 -14.39 3.32
C PRO A 253 -11.61 -14.25 1.86
N TYR A 254 -11.28 -13.12 1.25
CA TYR A 254 -11.49 -12.79 -0.16
C TYR A 254 -10.14 -12.60 -0.85
N PHE A 255 -9.86 -13.41 -1.87
CA PHE A 255 -8.59 -13.40 -2.57
C PHE A 255 -8.63 -12.45 -3.76
N VAL A 256 -7.58 -11.65 -3.91
CA VAL A 256 -7.25 -10.81 -5.07
C VAL A 256 -5.83 -11.18 -5.47
N GLU A 257 -5.66 -11.94 -6.53
CA GLU A 257 -4.37 -12.52 -6.89
C GLU A 257 -4.05 -12.28 -8.36
N GLY A 258 -2.81 -11.90 -8.64
CA GLY A 258 -2.34 -11.72 -10.00
C GLY A 258 -1.18 -10.73 -10.13
N SER A 259 -0.86 -10.41 -11.39
CA SER A 259 0.19 -9.46 -11.76
C SER A 259 -0.16 -8.60 -12.99
N ASP A 260 -1.32 -8.84 -13.62
CA ASP A 260 -1.81 -8.00 -14.70
C ASP A 260 -2.57 -6.80 -14.12
N PRO A 261 -2.07 -5.55 -14.29
CA PRO A 261 -2.64 -4.40 -13.61
C PRO A 261 -4.13 -4.16 -13.89
N PRO A 262 -4.64 -4.21 -15.14
CA PRO A 262 -6.06 -4.05 -15.41
C PRO A 262 -6.93 -5.05 -14.66
N SER A 263 -6.55 -6.33 -14.69
CA SER A 263 -7.28 -7.40 -14.00
C SER A 263 -7.25 -7.21 -12.47
N MET A 264 -6.10 -6.79 -11.93
CA MET A 264 -5.94 -6.53 -10.50
C MET A 264 -6.76 -5.33 -10.03
N HIS A 265 -6.87 -4.27 -10.82
CA HIS A 265 -7.76 -3.15 -10.52
C HIS A 265 -9.22 -3.60 -10.49
N GLN A 266 -9.68 -4.38 -11.45
CA GLN A 266 -11.05 -4.88 -11.48
C GLN A 266 -11.35 -5.78 -10.28
N ALA A 267 -10.47 -6.74 -10.00
CA ALA A 267 -10.63 -7.67 -8.88
C ALA A 267 -10.62 -6.94 -7.52
N MET A 268 -9.72 -5.96 -7.33
CA MET A 268 -9.66 -5.16 -6.11
C MET A 268 -10.92 -4.32 -5.93
N ALA A 269 -11.40 -3.66 -6.99
CA ALA A 269 -12.62 -2.87 -6.95
C ALA A 269 -13.84 -3.71 -6.58
N ALA A 270 -14.02 -4.87 -7.21
CA ALA A 270 -15.11 -5.80 -6.93
C ALA A 270 -15.05 -6.30 -5.48
N THR A 271 -13.86 -6.69 -5.03
CA THR A 271 -13.65 -7.26 -3.70
C THR A 271 -13.90 -6.23 -2.59
N LEU A 272 -13.35 -5.02 -2.71
CA LEU A 272 -13.55 -3.99 -1.70
C LEU A 272 -15.00 -3.51 -1.62
N GLU A 273 -15.71 -3.41 -2.75
CA GLU A 273 -17.16 -3.13 -2.73
C GLU A 273 -17.95 -4.25 -2.06
N HIS A 274 -17.54 -5.50 -2.27
CA HIS A 274 -18.16 -6.65 -1.59
C HIS A 274 -17.91 -6.59 -0.08
N CYS A 275 -16.67 -6.40 0.35
CA CYS A 275 -16.32 -6.27 1.77
C CYS A 275 -17.07 -5.11 2.44
N LEU A 276 -17.22 -3.97 1.77
CA LEU A 276 -17.99 -2.84 2.30
C LEU A 276 -19.47 -3.20 2.49
N ARG A 277 -20.09 -3.92 1.54
CA ARG A 277 -21.48 -4.39 1.71
C ARG A 277 -21.62 -5.33 2.91
N GLU A 278 -20.68 -6.25 3.10
CA GLU A 278 -20.68 -7.16 4.25
C GLU A 278 -20.51 -6.42 5.58
N ILE A 279 -19.56 -5.50 5.66
CA ILE A 279 -19.36 -4.66 6.86
C ILE A 279 -20.65 -3.93 7.21
N ARG A 280 -21.27 -3.27 6.23
CA ARG A 280 -22.54 -2.54 6.44
C ARG A 280 -23.68 -3.46 6.86
N HIS A 281 -23.77 -4.63 6.26
CA HIS A 281 -24.78 -5.63 6.64
C HIS A 281 -24.60 -6.09 8.08
N ILE A 282 -23.38 -6.46 8.48
CA ILE A 282 -23.04 -6.84 9.86
C ILE A 282 -23.45 -5.75 10.85
N GLN A 283 -23.06 -4.50 10.59
CA GLN A 283 -23.37 -3.37 11.47
C GLN A 283 -24.87 -3.08 11.53
N GLN A 284 -25.57 -3.12 10.40
CA GLN A 284 -27.02 -2.89 10.34
C GLN A 284 -27.79 -3.95 11.12
N GLU A 285 -27.46 -5.23 10.94
CA GLU A 285 -28.13 -6.31 11.68
C GLU A 285 -27.85 -6.22 13.18
N ALA A 286 -26.62 -5.90 13.57
CA ALA A 286 -26.29 -5.71 14.98
C ALA A 286 -27.05 -4.53 15.61
N ARG A 287 -27.18 -3.42 14.91
CA ARG A 287 -27.92 -2.23 15.38
C ARG A 287 -29.43 -2.48 15.49
N LYS A 288 -30.00 -3.36 14.65
CA LYS A 288 -31.43 -3.78 14.74
C LYS A 288 -31.69 -4.73 15.88
N SER A 289 -30.78 -5.68 16.13
CA SER A 289 -30.97 -6.75 17.12
C SER A 289 -30.69 -6.33 18.57
N GLY A 290 -30.13 -5.14 18.78
CA GLY A 290 -29.84 -4.64 20.13
C GLY A 290 -28.75 -5.43 20.86
N SER A 291 -29.06 -6.08 21.99
CA SER A 291 -28.05 -6.76 22.82
C SER A 291 -27.64 -8.17 22.34
N ASP A 292 -28.43 -8.79 21.46
CA ASP A 292 -28.19 -10.17 20.99
C ASP A 292 -27.25 -10.21 19.76
N VAL A 293 -26.11 -9.57 19.88
CA VAL A 293 -25.11 -9.52 18.78
C VAL A 293 -24.36 -10.84 18.72
N LYS A 294 -24.67 -11.66 17.72
CA LYS A 294 -23.82 -12.82 17.37
C LYS A 294 -22.49 -12.32 16.84
N ARG A 295 -21.40 -13.00 17.19
CA ARG A 295 -20.09 -12.72 16.63
C ARG A 295 -20.12 -12.91 15.11
N PRO A 296 -19.98 -11.86 14.31
CA PRO A 296 -19.94 -12.01 12.86
C PRO A 296 -18.58 -12.55 12.41
N ARG A 297 -18.54 -13.05 11.17
CA ARG A 297 -17.29 -13.18 10.44
C ARG A 297 -17.04 -11.89 9.67
N TRP A 298 -15.95 -11.21 10.00
CA TRP A 298 -15.57 -9.98 9.32
C TRP A 298 -14.81 -10.30 8.04
N PRO A 299 -14.96 -9.51 6.97
CA PRO A 299 -14.17 -9.71 5.75
C PRO A 299 -12.68 -9.45 6.00
N ILE A 300 -11.83 -10.19 5.28
CA ILE A 300 -10.41 -9.92 5.12
C ILE A 300 -10.04 -10.08 3.65
N VAL A 301 -9.20 -9.19 3.12
CA VAL A 301 -8.67 -9.30 1.76
C VAL A 301 -7.30 -9.97 1.80
N ILE A 302 -7.10 -10.99 0.98
CA ILE A 302 -5.79 -11.61 0.74
C ILE A 302 -5.30 -11.11 -0.61
N LEU A 303 -4.45 -10.09 -0.58
CA LEU A 303 -3.84 -9.52 -1.77
C LEU A 303 -2.53 -10.24 -2.09
N ARG A 304 -2.52 -11.07 -3.13
CA ARG A 304 -1.31 -11.73 -3.62
C ARG A 304 -0.84 -11.09 -4.92
N SER A 305 0.29 -10.41 -4.85
CA SER A 305 0.98 -9.81 -5.99
C SER A 305 2.48 -10.10 -5.91
N PRO A 306 3.23 -10.01 -7.02
CA PRO A 306 4.67 -10.16 -6.97
C PRO A 306 5.31 -9.16 -6.02
N LYS A 307 6.28 -9.58 -5.23
CA LYS A 307 7.11 -8.67 -4.45
C LYS A 307 7.84 -7.71 -5.39
N GLY A 308 7.73 -6.41 -5.15
CA GLY A 308 8.32 -5.40 -6.02
C GLY A 308 7.70 -5.33 -7.40
N TRP A 309 6.41 -5.69 -7.52
CA TRP A 309 5.60 -5.63 -8.73
C TRP A 309 5.80 -4.31 -9.49
N THR A 310 5.84 -4.39 -10.82
CA THR A 310 6.14 -3.28 -11.74
C THR A 310 7.57 -2.71 -11.70
N GLY A 311 8.42 -3.22 -10.83
CA GLY A 311 9.84 -2.90 -10.81
C GLY A 311 10.65 -3.71 -11.83
N PRO A 312 11.99 -3.61 -11.80
CA PRO A 312 12.86 -4.40 -12.64
C PRO A 312 12.61 -5.89 -12.46
N LYS A 313 12.46 -6.62 -13.57
CA LYS A 313 12.25 -8.06 -13.57
C LYS A 313 13.51 -8.81 -13.15
N GLU A 314 14.64 -8.33 -13.66
CA GLU A 314 15.96 -8.92 -13.50
C GLU A 314 17.03 -7.82 -13.44
N VAL A 315 18.06 -8.03 -12.63
CA VAL A 315 19.24 -7.17 -12.51
C VAL A 315 20.47 -8.07 -12.45
N ASP A 316 21.46 -7.84 -13.30
CA ASP A 316 22.72 -8.62 -13.39
C ASP A 316 22.49 -10.14 -13.51
N GLY A 317 21.50 -10.56 -14.32
CA GLY A 317 21.16 -11.97 -14.50
C GLY A 317 20.45 -12.60 -13.29
N HIS A 318 19.99 -11.80 -12.34
CA HIS A 318 19.28 -12.27 -11.16
C HIS A 318 17.85 -11.77 -11.12
N LYS A 319 16.90 -12.68 -10.87
CA LYS A 319 15.50 -12.34 -10.68
C LYS A 319 15.32 -11.36 -9.52
N VAL A 320 14.54 -10.29 -9.75
CA VAL A 320 14.22 -9.24 -8.77
C VAL A 320 12.71 -9.21 -8.50
N GLU A 321 11.87 -8.86 -9.47
CA GLU A 321 10.42 -8.88 -9.28
C GLU A 321 9.92 -10.29 -8.89
N GLY A 322 9.06 -10.36 -7.89
CA GLY A 322 8.54 -11.61 -7.36
C GLY A 322 9.58 -12.42 -6.59
N PHE A 323 10.66 -11.78 -6.13
CA PHE A 323 11.72 -12.42 -5.38
C PHE A 323 12.20 -11.51 -4.24
N TRP A 324 12.92 -12.07 -3.26
CA TRP A 324 13.38 -11.34 -2.09
C TRP A 324 14.29 -10.13 -2.42
N ARG A 325 14.99 -10.14 -3.56
CA ARG A 325 15.86 -9.03 -4.00
C ARG A 325 15.11 -7.73 -4.23
N ALA A 326 13.80 -7.77 -4.46
CA ALA A 326 12.97 -6.59 -4.54
C ALA A 326 12.61 -5.98 -3.17
N HIS A 327 13.07 -6.55 -2.06
CA HIS A 327 12.67 -6.11 -0.72
C HIS A 327 13.02 -4.65 -0.44
N GLN A 328 14.24 -4.26 -0.73
CA GLN A 328 14.75 -2.90 -0.51
C GLN A 328 14.88 -2.14 -1.83
N VAL A 329 16.10 -1.88 -2.21
CA VAL A 329 16.50 -1.11 -3.39
C VAL A 329 16.83 -2.09 -4.52
N PRO A 330 16.00 -2.19 -5.57
CA PRO A 330 16.24 -3.13 -6.66
C PRO A 330 17.55 -2.92 -7.43
N LEU A 331 17.98 -1.65 -7.56
CA LEU A 331 19.17 -1.22 -8.30
C LEU A 331 20.09 -0.45 -7.35
N ALA A 332 21.31 -0.89 -7.13
CA ALA A 332 22.19 -0.32 -6.10
C ALA A 332 23.35 0.52 -6.65
N GLU A 333 23.94 0.18 -7.79
CA GLU A 333 25.22 0.73 -8.26
C GLU A 333 25.04 1.84 -9.29
N MET A 334 24.25 2.87 -8.94
CA MET A 334 23.83 3.93 -9.87
C MET A 334 24.98 4.83 -10.36
N HIS A 335 26.04 4.96 -9.58
CA HIS A 335 27.17 5.85 -9.89
C HIS A 335 28.31 5.12 -10.60
N GLU A 336 28.42 3.83 -10.39
CA GLU A 336 29.51 2.98 -10.85
C GLU A 336 29.12 2.14 -12.08
N ASN A 337 27.84 1.79 -12.21
CA ASN A 337 27.33 0.89 -13.23
C ASN A 337 26.34 1.59 -14.17
N PRO A 338 26.74 1.99 -15.40
CA PRO A 338 25.85 2.62 -16.36
C PRO A 338 24.62 1.77 -16.73
N SER A 339 24.71 0.44 -16.65
CA SER A 339 23.58 -0.45 -16.93
C SER A 339 22.47 -0.31 -15.88
N HIS A 340 22.81 -0.12 -14.61
CA HIS A 340 21.82 0.12 -13.55
C HIS A 340 21.12 1.46 -13.74
N LEU A 341 21.85 2.50 -14.15
CA LEU A 341 21.24 3.79 -14.46
C LEU A 341 20.29 3.68 -15.66
N ALA A 342 20.67 2.94 -16.71
CA ALA A 342 19.80 2.71 -17.87
C ALA A 342 18.53 1.95 -17.48
N LEU A 343 18.64 0.90 -16.68
CA LEU A 343 17.48 0.15 -16.15
C LEU A 343 16.58 1.04 -15.28
N LEU A 344 17.15 1.94 -14.47
CA LEU A 344 16.37 2.89 -13.70
C LEU A 344 15.59 3.85 -14.60
N VAL A 345 16.21 4.35 -15.66
CA VAL A 345 15.54 5.21 -16.64
C VAL A 345 14.38 4.49 -17.30
N GLU A 346 14.61 3.26 -17.78
CA GLU A 346 13.56 2.42 -18.37
C GLU A 346 12.41 2.20 -17.41
N TRP A 347 12.72 1.82 -16.18
CA TRP A 347 11.72 1.58 -15.15
C TRP A 347 10.90 2.82 -14.82
N LEU A 348 11.53 3.95 -14.54
CA LEU A 348 10.83 5.20 -14.23
C LEU A 348 10.00 5.70 -15.42
N ARG A 349 10.50 5.58 -16.66
CA ARG A 349 9.76 5.97 -17.86
C ARG A 349 8.60 5.03 -18.18
N SER A 350 8.61 3.78 -17.70
CA SER A 350 7.49 2.87 -17.88
C SER A 350 6.18 3.39 -17.25
N TYR A 351 6.28 4.26 -16.24
CA TYR A 351 5.13 4.93 -15.64
C TYR A 351 4.60 6.13 -16.43
N GLN A 352 5.33 6.59 -17.46
CA GLN A 352 4.96 7.71 -18.35
C GLN A 352 4.71 9.03 -17.57
N PRO A 353 5.69 9.52 -16.79
CA PRO A 353 5.48 10.70 -15.94
C PRO A 353 5.04 11.95 -16.71
N GLU A 354 5.40 12.06 -18.01
CA GLU A 354 4.96 13.13 -18.91
C GLU A 354 3.45 13.15 -19.20
N LYS A 355 2.74 12.03 -18.92
CA LYS A 355 1.27 11.95 -19.03
C LYS A 355 0.59 12.13 -17.67
N LEU A 356 1.35 11.99 -16.58
CA LEU A 356 0.84 12.04 -15.21
C LEU A 356 0.93 13.44 -14.60
N PHE A 357 1.96 14.19 -15.00
CA PHE A 357 2.25 15.51 -14.45
C PHE A 357 2.31 16.56 -15.55
N ASP A 358 1.76 17.75 -15.26
CA ASP A 358 1.78 18.91 -16.16
C ASP A 358 3.18 19.58 -16.24
N GLU A 359 3.26 20.70 -16.98
CA GLU A 359 4.51 21.45 -17.15
C GLU A 359 5.05 22.04 -15.84
N GLU A 360 4.18 22.37 -14.88
CA GLU A 360 4.57 22.84 -13.56
C GLU A 360 4.95 21.69 -12.61
N GLY A 361 4.65 20.45 -12.97
CA GLY A 361 4.92 19.25 -12.16
C GLY A 361 3.80 18.89 -11.21
N ARG A 362 2.60 19.39 -11.44
CA ARG A 362 1.39 19.01 -10.69
C ARG A 362 0.76 17.78 -11.31
N LEU A 363 0.16 16.96 -10.47
CA LEU A 363 -0.67 15.85 -10.98
C LEU A 363 -1.77 16.40 -11.88
N VAL A 364 -1.94 15.82 -13.07
CA VAL A 364 -2.96 16.27 -14.01
C VAL A 364 -4.36 16.26 -13.39
N PRO A 365 -5.23 17.25 -13.68
CA PRO A 365 -6.49 17.44 -12.97
C PRO A 365 -7.40 16.21 -12.96
N GLU A 366 -7.47 15.48 -14.05
CA GLU A 366 -8.31 14.28 -14.17
C GLU A 366 -7.91 13.16 -13.21
N LEU A 367 -6.62 13.05 -12.86
CA LEU A 367 -6.12 12.10 -11.88
C LEU A 367 -6.27 12.66 -10.46
N ARG A 368 -5.99 13.95 -10.26
CA ARG A 368 -6.15 14.60 -8.96
C ARG A 368 -7.58 14.47 -8.42
N GLU A 369 -8.56 14.49 -9.28
CA GLU A 369 -9.96 14.28 -8.91
C GLU A 369 -10.26 12.91 -8.28
N LEU A 370 -9.39 11.93 -8.42
CA LEU A 370 -9.58 10.61 -7.79
C LEU A 370 -9.35 10.63 -6.28
N ALA A 371 -8.56 11.59 -5.78
CA ALA A 371 -8.38 11.77 -4.34
C ALA A 371 -9.66 12.31 -3.67
N PRO A 372 -10.01 11.85 -2.47
CA PRO A 372 -11.04 12.47 -1.63
C PRO A 372 -10.69 13.93 -1.30
N LYS A 373 -11.63 14.67 -0.73
CA LYS A 373 -11.43 16.09 -0.33
C LYS A 373 -11.62 16.27 1.16
N GLY A 374 -10.96 17.34 1.70
CA GLY A 374 -11.10 17.72 3.09
C GLY A 374 -10.76 16.58 4.06
N ALA A 375 -11.54 16.44 5.11
CA ALA A 375 -11.37 15.40 6.13
C ALA A 375 -11.64 13.97 5.65
N ARG A 376 -12.14 13.79 4.43
CA ARG A 376 -12.30 12.45 3.83
C ARG A 376 -11.01 11.88 3.24
N ARG A 377 -9.96 12.69 3.06
CA ARG A 377 -8.62 12.20 2.72
C ARG A 377 -8.08 11.38 3.90
N MET A 378 -7.51 10.22 3.62
CA MET A 378 -7.00 9.36 4.69
C MET A 378 -5.84 10.03 5.45
N GLY A 379 -5.00 10.82 4.77
CA GLY A 379 -3.94 11.60 5.41
C GLY A 379 -4.45 12.76 6.30
N ALA A 380 -5.64 13.29 6.03
CA ALA A 380 -6.24 14.42 6.76
C ALA A 380 -7.41 14.02 7.66
N ASN A 381 -7.65 12.71 7.83
CA ASN A 381 -8.76 12.21 8.62
C ASN A 381 -8.59 12.58 10.10
N PRO A 382 -9.62 13.16 10.76
CA PRO A 382 -9.56 13.57 12.17
C PRO A 382 -9.26 12.41 13.13
N HIS A 383 -9.69 11.18 12.83
CA HIS A 383 -9.38 9.99 13.63
C HIS A 383 -7.90 9.61 13.59
N ALA A 384 -7.17 10.08 12.58
CA ALA A 384 -5.71 9.95 12.45
C ALA A 384 -4.99 11.30 12.73
N ASN A 385 -5.56 12.16 13.57
CA ASN A 385 -5.06 13.51 13.90
C ASN A 385 -4.87 14.44 12.67
N GLY A 386 -5.44 14.10 11.50
CA GLY A 386 -5.27 14.87 10.27
C GLY A 386 -3.80 15.11 9.87
N GLY A 387 -2.89 14.23 10.27
CA GLY A 387 -1.46 14.38 10.07
C GLY A 387 -0.78 15.39 11.02
N LEU A 388 -1.48 15.89 12.02
CA LEU A 388 -0.91 16.83 12.99
C LEU A 388 0.09 16.13 13.90
N LEU A 389 1.28 16.73 14.02
CA LEU A 389 2.28 16.29 14.96
C LEU A 389 1.81 16.45 16.42
N ARG A 390 2.39 15.66 17.30
CA ARG A 390 2.14 15.68 18.73
C ARG A 390 2.22 17.11 19.28
N LYS A 391 1.15 17.58 19.91
CA LYS A 391 1.17 18.83 20.65
C LYS A 391 1.89 18.62 21.98
N ALA A 392 2.72 19.60 22.38
CA ALA A 392 3.27 19.61 23.72
C ALA A 392 2.11 19.65 24.74
N LEU A 393 2.12 18.79 25.72
CA LEU A 393 1.22 18.89 26.86
C LEU A 393 1.63 20.15 27.66
N LYS A 394 0.64 20.98 27.98
CA LYS A 394 0.85 22.15 28.86
C LYS A 394 1.06 21.68 30.27
#